data_fc75c0aecf2b76041b316b2a7da5a314
#
_entry.id   fc75c0aecf2b76041b316b2a7da5a314
#
_cell.length_a   1.000
_cell.length_b   1.000
_cell.length_c   1.000
_cell.angle_alpha   90.00
_cell.angle_beta   90.00
_cell.angle_gamma   90.00
#
_symmetry.space_group_name_H-M   'P 1'
#
loop_
_entity.id
_entity.type
_entity.pdbx_description
1 polymer ?
#
loop_
_entity_poly.entity_id
_entity_poly.type
_entity_poly.pdbx_seq_one_letter_code
_entity_poly.pdbx_strand_id
1 'polypeptide(L)'
;MEIQRTMEQNIINHPYLTAIKRTDISVPTRYLLQHDLLKGRILDFGCGFGFDTDELGRKGYDITGYDYYYRPDYPDGKFDTIICNYVLNVLEPYAQAEVMMNVTNLLKPQGTAFFAVRRDLKEEGFRLHAIHKQYTYQCNVRLPFQSLTRNSSYELYQYTPVRDKVSISCI
;
A
#
# COMPACT_ATOMS: atom_id res chain seq x y z
N MET A 1 22.44 -33.00 -7.46
CA MET A 1 22.08 -31.75 -6.76
C MET A 1 21.80 -30.54 -7.69
N GLU A 2 21.77 -30.74 -8.99
CA GLU A 2 21.56 -29.68 -9.99
C GLU A 2 20.10 -29.62 -10.55
N ILE A 3 19.31 -30.66 -10.35
CA ILE A 3 17.97 -30.79 -10.93
C ILE A 3 16.89 -30.08 -10.07
N GLN A 4 17.15 -29.81 -8.78
CA GLN A 4 16.19 -29.11 -7.91
C GLN A 4 16.23 -27.58 -8.02
N ARG A 5 17.25 -26.99 -8.64
CA ARG A 5 17.38 -25.53 -8.85
C ARG A 5 16.64 -25.02 -10.08
N THR A 6 16.16 -25.88 -10.96
CA THR A 6 15.62 -25.50 -12.29
C THR A 6 14.10 -25.37 -12.31
N MET A 7 13.37 -25.67 -11.24
CA MET A 7 11.89 -25.56 -11.19
C MET A 7 11.35 -24.34 -10.43
N GLU A 8 12.20 -23.53 -9.79
CA GLU A 8 11.77 -22.26 -9.15
C GLU A 8 11.75 -21.06 -10.13
N GLN A 9 12.09 -21.27 -11.38
CA GLN A 9 12.12 -20.21 -12.38
C GLN A 9 10.80 -20.14 -13.11
N ASN A 10 10.03 -19.08 -12.84
CA ASN A 10 8.91 -18.49 -13.58
C ASN A 10 7.51 -18.62 -12.98
N ILE A 11 7.35 -18.61 -11.66
CA ILE A 11 6.03 -18.32 -11.10
C ILE A 11 5.82 -16.80 -11.19
N ILE A 12 4.89 -16.37 -12.05
CA ILE A 12 4.52 -14.95 -12.19
C ILE A 12 3.45 -14.61 -11.15
N ASN A 13 3.71 -13.57 -10.36
CA ASN A 13 2.72 -13.03 -9.44
C ASN A 13 1.68 -12.19 -10.17
N HIS A 14 0.41 -12.40 -9.86
CA HIS A 14 -0.72 -11.62 -10.37
C HIS A 14 -1.45 -10.91 -9.23
N PRO A 15 -0.85 -9.90 -8.57
CA PRO A 15 -1.39 -9.29 -7.35
C PRO A 15 -2.76 -8.64 -7.56
N TYR A 16 -3.07 -8.16 -8.76
CA TYR A 16 -4.36 -7.55 -9.09
C TYR A 16 -5.55 -8.51 -8.87
N LEU A 17 -5.34 -9.82 -8.95
CA LEU A 17 -6.37 -10.83 -8.69
C LEU A 17 -6.80 -10.89 -7.22
N THR A 18 -6.06 -10.28 -6.33
CA THR A 18 -6.38 -10.20 -4.90
C THR A 18 -7.26 -8.99 -4.55
N ALA A 19 -7.50 -8.09 -5.50
CA ALA A 19 -8.35 -6.92 -5.29
C ALA A 19 -9.79 -7.32 -4.96
N ILE A 20 -10.37 -6.68 -3.95
CA ILE A 20 -11.71 -6.98 -3.44
C ILE A 20 -12.68 -5.89 -3.91
N LYS A 21 -13.81 -6.30 -4.50
CA LYS A 21 -14.94 -5.40 -4.73
C LYS A 21 -15.60 -5.08 -3.39
N ARG A 22 -15.48 -3.84 -2.96
CA ARG A 22 -16.01 -3.36 -1.68
C ARG A 22 -17.38 -2.76 -1.85
N THR A 23 -18.17 -2.83 -0.79
CA THR A 23 -19.46 -2.15 -0.63
C THR A 23 -19.42 -1.11 0.50
N ASP A 24 -18.28 -1.01 1.18
CA ASP A 24 -18.04 -0.09 2.29
C ASP A 24 -16.56 0.31 2.34
N ILE A 25 -16.27 1.47 2.90
CA ILE A 25 -14.91 1.99 3.10
C ILE A 25 -14.09 0.96 3.91
N SER A 26 -12.85 0.75 3.49
CA SER A 26 -11.94 -0.18 4.16
C SER A 26 -11.71 0.20 5.62
N VAL A 27 -11.48 -0.81 6.45
CA VAL A 27 -11.26 -0.60 7.89
C VAL A 27 -10.12 0.39 8.18
N PRO A 28 -8.96 0.30 7.52
CA PRO A 28 -7.88 1.27 7.72
C PRO A 28 -8.28 2.70 7.33
N THR A 29 -8.91 2.87 6.17
CA THR A 29 -9.37 4.21 5.72
C THR A 29 -10.42 4.79 6.66
N ARG A 30 -11.32 3.96 7.18
CA ARG A 30 -12.29 4.39 8.19
C ARG A 30 -11.62 4.84 9.48
N TYR A 31 -10.58 4.14 9.93
CA TYR A 31 -9.77 4.57 11.06
C TYR A 31 -9.15 5.96 10.82
N LEU A 32 -8.56 6.19 9.65
CA LEU A 32 -7.95 7.48 9.29
C LEU A 32 -8.98 8.60 9.29
N LEU A 33 -10.20 8.33 8.77
CA LEU A 33 -11.32 9.29 8.81
C LEU A 33 -11.74 9.63 10.23
N GLN A 34 -11.94 8.63 11.08
CA GLN A 34 -12.38 8.81 12.47
C GLN A 34 -11.40 9.61 13.33
N HIS A 35 -10.10 9.55 12.99
CA HIS A 35 -9.03 10.27 13.70
C HIS A 35 -8.58 11.55 12.99
N ASP A 36 -9.31 11.98 11.96
CA ASP A 36 -9.01 13.20 11.19
C ASP A 36 -7.56 13.23 10.65
N LEU A 37 -7.07 12.10 10.15
CA LEU A 37 -5.70 11.94 9.67
C LEU A 37 -5.52 12.17 8.16
N LEU A 38 -6.62 12.27 7.40
CA LEU A 38 -6.60 12.55 5.97
C LEU A 38 -6.57 14.06 5.73
N LYS A 39 -5.46 14.58 5.22
CA LYS A 39 -5.22 16.02 5.04
C LYS A 39 -4.77 16.36 3.64
N GLY A 40 -5.19 17.53 3.17
CA GLY A 40 -4.75 18.10 1.91
C GLY A 40 -5.05 17.24 0.69
N ARG A 41 -4.14 17.22 -0.26
CA ARG A 41 -4.21 16.40 -1.46
C ARG A 41 -3.83 14.96 -1.15
N ILE A 42 -4.73 14.02 -1.40
CA ILE A 42 -4.62 12.62 -0.99
C ILE A 42 -4.37 11.72 -2.20
N LEU A 43 -3.52 10.72 -2.04
CA LEU A 43 -3.35 9.61 -2.99
C LEU A 43 -3.74 8.29 -2.32
N ASP A 44 -4.59 7.52 -2.97
CA ASP A 44 -4.85 6.11 -2.65
C ASP A 44 -3.98 5.26 -3.58
N PHE A 45 -2.82 4.82 -3.08
CA PHE A 45 -1.82 4.07 -3.84
C PHE A 45 -2.10 2.56 -3.73
N GLY A 46 -2.41 1.93 -4.85
CA GLY A 46 -2.90 0.55 -4.91
C GLY A 46 -4.39 0.47 -4.56
N CYS A 47 -5.19 1.39 -5.10
CA CYS A 47 -6.61 1.54 -4.77
C CYS A 47 -7.49 0.38 -5.27
N GLY A 48 -6.97 -0.56 -6.05
CA GLY A 48 -7.74 -1.62 -6.68
C GLY A 48 -8.88 -1.07 -7.52
N PHE A 49 -10.10 -1.55 -7.30
CA PHE A 49 -11.29 -1.03 -7.99
C PHE A 49 -11.66 0.42 -7.63
N GLY A 50 -11.02 1.02 -6.60
CA GLY A 50 -11.13 2.43 -6.25
C GLY A 50 -12.33 2.80 -5.38
N PHE A 51 -12.92 1.86 -4.64
CA PHE A 51 -14.08 2.15 -3.80
C PHE A 51 -13.79 3.23 -2.74
N ASP A 52 -12.68 3.12 -2.01
CA ASP A 52 -12.30 4.10 -0.99
C ASP A 52 -12.06 5.48 -1.62
N THR A 53 -11.37 5.52 -2.77
CA THR A 53 -11.12 6.75 -3.54
C THR A 53 -12.43 7.43 -3.93
N ASP A 54 -13.37 6.69 -4.51
CA ASP A 54 -14.63 7.24 -5.01
C ASP A 54 -15.54 7.72 -3.86
N GLU A 55 -15.57 6.97 -2.73
CA GLU A 55 -16.32 7.37 -1.54
C GLU A 55 -15.74 8.62 -0.87
N LEU A 56 -14.42 8.71 -0.74
CA LEU A 56 -13.76 9.90 -0.20
C LEU A 56 -13.98 11.12 -1.10
N GLY A 57 -13.88 10.94 -2.42
CA GLY A 57 -14.19 11.99 -3.39
C GLY A 57 -15.63 12.51 -3.25
N ARG A 58 -16.62 11.62 -3.09
CA ARG A 58 -18.03 12.00 -2.83
C ARG A 58 -18.21 12.74 -1.51
N LYS A 59 -17.36 12.50 -0.52
CA LYS A 59 -17.35 13.22 0.76
C LYS A 59 -16.61 14.57 0.69
N GLY A 60 -16.07 14.95 -0.47
CA GLY A 60 -15.42 16.23 -0.71
C GLY A 60 -13.91 16.24 -0.45
N TYR A 61 -13.25 15.10 -0.29
CA TYR A 61 -11.79 15.02 -0.21
C TYR A 61 -11.16 15.22 -1.59
N ASP A 62 -10.03 15.94 -1.65
CA ASP A 62 -9.17 16.03 -2.83
C ASP A 62 -8.33 14.75 -2.91
N ILE A 63 -8.86 13.74 -3.56
CA ILE A 63 -8.25 12.41 -3.62
C ILE A 63 -8.09 11.89 -5.05
N THR A 64 -6.94 11.29 -5.32
CA THR A 64 -6.62 10.56 -6.55
C THR A 64 -6.39 9.09 -6.21
N GLY A 65 -6.94 8.17 -7.00
CA GLY A 65 -6.67 6.74 -6.90
C GLY A 65 -5.69 6.30 -7.98
N TYR A 66 -4.70 5.52 -7.61
CA TYR A 66 -3.78 4.85 -8.53
C TYR A 66 -3.72 3.36 -8.23
N ASP A 67 -3.86 2.55 -9.27
CA ASP A 67 -3.62 1.11 -9.22
C ASP A 67 -3.03 0.66 -10.55
N TYR A 68 -1.92 -0.07 -10.50
CA TYR A 68 -1.19 -0.49 -11.70
C TYR A 68 -2.06 -1.20 -12.75
N TYR A 69 -3.09 -1.92 -12.32
CA TYR A 69 -3.96 -2.69 -13.21
C TYR A 69 -5.31 -2.02 -13.47
N TYR A 70 -5.99 -1.54 -12.42
CA TYR A 70 -7.36 -1.04 -12.52
C TYR A 70 -7.48 0.46 -12.77
N ARG A 71 -6.48 1.25 -12.34
CA ARG A 71 -6.41 2.71 -12.53
C ARG A 71 -4.95 3.12 -12.84
N PRO A 72 -4.45 2.78 -14.05
CA PRO A 72 -3.03 2.80 -14.37
C PRO A 72 -2.45 4.19 -14.66
N ASP A 73 -3.26 5.23 -14.63
CA ASP A 73 -2.78 6.60 -14.84
C ASP A 73 -1.91 7.02 -13.65
N TYR A 74 -0.59 7.02 -13.87
CA TYR A 74 0.37 7.33 -12.81
C TYR A 74 0.14 8.76 -12.29
N PRO A 75 0.04 8.95 -10.95
CA PRO A 75 -0.33 10.23 -10.38
C PRO A 75 0.75 11.28 -10.61
N ASP A 76 0.32 12.51 -10.96
CA ASP A 76 1.20 13.65 -11.14
C ASP A 76 1.31 14.48 -9.85
N GLY A 77 2.48 15.08 -9.64
CA GLY A 77 2.78 15.98 -8.53
C GLY A 77 3.02 15.26 -7.20
N LYS A 78 2.83 16.01 -6.11
CA LYS A 78 3.08 15.57 -4.74
C LYS A 78 1.82 15.62 -3.89
N PHE A 79 1.77 14.75 -2.88
CA PHE A 79 0.60 14.57 -2.02
C PHE A 79 0.92 14.90 -0.56
N ASP A 80 -0.07 15.45 0.14
CA ASP A 80 0.02 15.72 1.58
C ASP A 80 -0.20 14.43 2.38
N THR A 81 -1.10 13.58 1.88
CA THR A 81 -1.41 12.28 2.46
C THR A 81 -1.36 11.20 1.39
N ILE A 82 -0.72 10.06 1.70
CA ILE A 82 -0.79 8.85 0.86
C ILE A 82 -1.31 7.70 1.72
N ILE A 83 -2.33 7.01 1.25
CA ILE A 83 -2.80 5.75 1.82
C ILE A 83 -2.38 4.59 0.93
N CYS A 84 -1.92 3.49 1.53
CA CYS A 84 -1.46 2.29 0.85
C CYS A 84 -1.98 1.06 1.61
N ASN A 85 -3.19 0.63 1.27
CA ASN A 85 -3.92 -0.37 2.05
C ASN A 85 -3.79 -1.76 1.44
N TYR A 86 -3.12 -2.69 2.15
CA TYR A 86 -3.00 -4.11 1.81
C TYR A 86 -2.26 -4.40 0.50
N VAL A 87 -1.50 -3.43 -0.02
CA VAL A 87 -0.70 -3.56 -1.24
C VAL A 87 0.54 -4.41 -0.99
N LEU A 88 1.27 -4.13 0.07
CA LEU A 88 2.54 -4.82 0.36
C LEU A 88 2.38 -6.31 0.62
N ASN A 89 1.23 -6.73 1.15
CA ASN A 89 0.97 -8.13 1.47
C ASN A 89 0.84 -9.08 0.26
N VAL A 90 0.66 -8.52 -0.94
CA VAL A 90 0.46 -9.28 -2.18
C VAL A 90 1.65 -9.15 -3.14
N LEU A 91 2.73 -8.55 -2.66
CA LEU A 91 3.95 -8.28 -3.42
C LEU A 91 5.15 -8.99 -2.81
N GLU A 92 6.03 -9.48 -3.66
CA GLU A 92 7.33 -10.00 -3.25
C GLU A 92 8.23 -8.86 -2.73
N PRO A 93 9.28 -9.15 -1.94
CA PRO A 93 10.10 -8.14 -1.27
C PRO A 93 10.66 -7.05 -2.19
N TYR A 94 11.06 -7.41 -3.42
CA TYR A 94 11.55 -6.43 -4.39
C TYR A 94 10.47 -5.43 -4.79
N ALA A 95 9.28 -5.92 -5.14
CA ALA A 95 8.15 -5.07 -5.51
C ALA A 95 7.62 -4.24 -4.33
N GLN A 96 7.72 -4.75 -3.10
CA GLN A 96 7.44 -3.96 -1.90
C GLN A 96 8.37 -2.75 -1.80
N ALA A 97 9.68 -2.94 -2.05
CA ALA A 97 10.65 -1.85 -2.04
C ALA A 97 10.35 -0.80 -3.11
N GLU A 98 9.95 -1.21 -4.32
CA GLU A 98 9.52 -0.28 -5.37
C GLU A 98 8.30 0.54 -4.96
N VAL A 99 7.29 -0.07 -4.35
CA VAL A 99 6.11 0.63 -3.81
C VAL A 99 6.54 1.66 -2.77
N MET A 100 7.41 1.28 -1.83
CA MET A 100 7.92 2.19 -0.80
C MET A 100 8.64 3.39 -1.39
N MET A 101 9.48 3.17 -2.42
CA MET A 101 10.16 4.24 -3.14
C MET A 101 9.18 5.16 -3.86
N ASN A 102 8.19 4.61 -4.56
CA ASN A 102 7.17 5.38 -5.27
C ASN A 102 6.35 6.24 -4.31
N VAL A 103 5.89 5.67 -3.19
CA VAL A 103 5.16 6.41 -2.16
C VAL A 103 6.02 7.54 -1.59
N THR A 104 7.28 7.27 -1.26
CA THR A 104 8.20 8.30 -0.75
C THR A 104 8.42 9.41 -1.78
N ASN A 105 8.59 9.06 -3.06
CA ASN A 105 8.79 10.02 -4.13
C ASN A 105 7.56 10.88 -4.42
N LEU A 106 6.36 10.37 -4.21
CA LEU A 106 5.10 11.10 -4.40
C LEU A 106 4.67 11.91 -3.17
N LEU A 107 5.29 11.66 -2.01
CA LEU A 107 4.96 12.37 -0.79
C LEU A 107 5.64 13.74 -0.74
N LYS A 108 4.91 14.76 -0.27
CA LYS A 108 5.51 16.05 0.06
C LYS A 108 6.49 15.93 1.23
N PRO A 109 7.47 16.85 1.37
CA PRO A 109 8.44 16.80 2.48
C PRO A 109 7.81 16.84 3.88
N GLN A 110 6.59 17.38 3.99
CA GLN A 110 5.81 17.44 5.24
C GLN A 110 4.59 16.54 5.21
N GLY A 111 4.48 15.70 4.18
CA GLY A 111 3.38 14.78 4.02
C GLY A 111 3.48 13.58 4.94
N THR A 112 2.40 12.82 4.98
CA THR A 112 2.30 11.59 5.78
C THR A 112 1.77 10.45 4.91
N ALA A 113 2.45 9.32 4.94
CA ALA A 113 1.97 8.09 4.33
C ALA A 113 1.47 7.10 5.39
N PHE A 114 0.39 6.42 5.09
CA PHE A 114 -0.21 5.39 5.92
C PHE A 114 -0.19 4.06 5.19
N PHE A 115 0.33 3.02 5.84
CA PHE A 115 0.42 1.67 5.30
C PHE A 115 -0.39 0.71 6.16
N ALA A 116 -1.45 0.16 5.61
CA ALA A 116 -2.16 -0.94 6.25
C ALA A 116 -1.66 -2.27 5.71
N VAL A 117 -1.29 -3.17 6.61
CA VAL A 117 -0.79 -4.50 6.27
C VAL A 117 -1.52 -5.60 7.03
N ARG A 118 -1.70 -6.74 6.39
CA ARG A 118 -2.25 -7.95 7.03
C ARG A 118 -1.23 -8.58 7.99
N ARG A 119 -1.76 -9.26 9.00
CA ARG A 119 -0.99 -9.98 10.01
C ARG A 119 -1.55 -11.38 10.31
N ASP A 120 -2.60 -11.77 9.63
CA ASP A 120 -3.40 -12.96 9.94
C ASP A 120 -3.13 -14.15 9.01
N LEU A 121 -2.14 -14.03 8.12
CA LEU A 121 -1.79 -15.13 7.23
C LEU A 121 -1.08 -16.23 8.00
N LYS A 122 -1.63 -17.44 7.96
CA LYS A 122 -1.03 -18.64 8.55
C LYS A 122 0.14 -19.18 7.73
N GLU A 123 0.06 -18.99 6.41
CA GLU A 123 1.04 -19.43 5.44
C GLU A 123 1.37 -18.28 4.49
N GLU A 124 2.63 -18.16 4.15
CA GLU A 124 3.14 -17.13 3.23
C GLU A 124 3.66 -17.77 1.94
N GLY A 125 3.68 -17.01 0.85
CA GLY A 125 4.20 -17.45 -0.43
C GLY A 125 3.16 -17.46 -1.55
N PHE A 126 3.50 -18.15 -2.62
CA PHE A 126 2.63 -18.26 -3.79
C PHE A 126 1.46 -19.20 -3.56
N ARG A 127 0.29 -18.78 -4.02
CA ARG A 127 -0.97 -19.54 -3.98
C ARG A 127 -1.64 -19.52 -5.33
N LEU A 128 -2.16 -20.68 -5.75
CA LEU A 128 -2.96 -20.76 -6.96
C LEU A 128 -4.35 -20.15 -6.70
N HIS A 129 -4.69 -19.12 -7.45
CA HIS A 129 -6.01 -18.48 -7.34
C HIS A 129 -7.11 -19.45 -7.83
N ALA A 130 -8.11 -19.70 -6.99
CA ALA A 130 -9.10 -20.77 -7.23
C ALA A 130 -9.86 -20.62 -8.56
N ILE A 131 -10.22 -19.39 -8.94
CA ILE A 131 -11.01 -19.09 -10.13
C ILE A 131 -10.11 -18.91 -11.37
N HIS A 132 -9.12 -18.02 -11.27
CA HIS A 132 -8.31 -17.63 -12.43
C HIS A 132 -7.17 -18.59 -12.76
N LYS A 133 -6.88 -19.56 -11.88
CA LYS A 133 -5.80 -20.56 -12.06
C LYS A 133 -4.43 -19.92 -12.33
N GLN A 134 -4.20 -18.73 -11.77
CA GLN A 134 -2.93 -18.01 -11.79
C GLN A 134 -2.40 -17.85 -10.37
N TYR A 135 -1.10 -17.67 -10.24
CA TYR A 135 -0.49 -17.53 -8.92
C TYR A 135 -0.61 -16.09 -8.39
N THR A 136 -0.89 -15.99 -7.11
CA THR A 136 -0.81 -14.77 -6.32
C THR A 136 0.14 -14.99 -5.15
N TYR A 137 0.96 -13.99 -4.84
CA TYR A 137 1.82 -14.01 -3.67
C TYR A 137 1.10 -13.39 -2.47
N GLN A 138 1.31 -13.94 -1.28
CA GLN A 138 0.80 -13.35 -0.04
C GLN A 138 1.80 -13.53 1.10
N CYS A 139 2.01 -12.47 1.88
CA CYS A 139 2.89 -12.48 3.05
C CYS A 139 2.36 -11.57 4.15
N ASN A 140 2.74 -11.86 5.39
CA ASN A 140 2.64 -10.90 6.48
C ASN A 140 3.75 -9.86 6.36
N VAL A 141 3.45 -8.59 6.66
CA VAL A 141 4.41 -7.50 6.55
C VAL A 141 4.57 -6.83 7.91
N ARG A 142 5.81 -6.47 8.24
CA ARG A 142 6.14 -5.61 9.39
C ARG A 142 6.99 -4.46 8.88
N LEU A 143 6.63 -3.25 9.25
CA LEU A 143 7.33 -2.04 8.84
C LEU A 143 8.02 -1.38 10.05
N PRO A 144 9.18 -0.76 9.87
CA PRO A 144 9.92 -0.06 10.94
C PRO A 144 9.36 1.36 11.16
N PHE A 145 8.02 1.51 11.10
CA PHE A 145 7.34 2.79 11.25
C PHE A 145 6.49 2.82 12.52
N GLN A 146 5.99 4.00 12.86
CA GLN A 146 5.08 4.17 13.99
C GLN A 146 3.79 3.39 13.74
N SER A 147 3.46 2.46 14.63
CA SER A 147 2.19 1.75 14.63
C SER A 147 1.11 2.63 15.26
N LEU A 148 0.05 2.93 14.50
CA LEU A 148 -1.10 3.71 15.00
C LEU A 148 -2.14 2.82 15.65
N THR A 149 -2.42 1.66 15.05
CA THR A 149 -3.33 0.66 15.58
C THR A 149 -2.95 -0.72 15.06
N ARG A 150 -3.21 -1.72 15.88
CA ARG A 150 -2.93 -3.12 15.58
C ARG A 150 -3.97 -4.03 16.22
N ASN A 151 -4.42 -5.01 15.45
CA ASN A 151 -5.22 -6.13 15.95
C ASN A 151 -4.72 -7.47 15.38
N SER A 152 -5.47 -8.54 15.54
CA SER A 152 -5.11 -9.86 15.01
C SER A 152 -5.05 -9.90 13.48
N SER A 153 -5.81 -9.06 12.79
CA SER A 153 -5.99 -9.11 11.34
C SER A 153 -5.08 -8.14 10.60
N TYR A 154 -4.84 -6.94 11.12
CA TYR A 154 -4.04 -5.93 10.44
C TYR A 154 -3.28 -5.02 11.40
N GLU A 155 -2.33 -4.28 10.85
CA GLU A 155 -1.63 -3.18 11.50
C GLU A 155 -1.57 -1.99 10.56
N LEU A 156 -1.79 -0.79 11.09
CA LEU A 156 -1.72 0.47 10.38
C LEU A 156 -0.51 1.25 10.86
N TYR A 157 0.39 1.53 9.93
CA TYR A 157 1.62 2.28 10.18
C TYR A 157 1.53 3.69 9.62
N GLN A 158 2.20 4.62 10.30
CA GLN A 158 2.41 5.99 9.84
C GLN A 158 3.88 6.20 9.50
N TYR A 159 4.15 6.76 8.34
CA TYR A 159 5.45 7.20 7.89
C TYR A 159 5.43 8.70 7.60
N THR A 160 6.41 9.42 8.14
CA THR A 160 6.71 10.82 7.82
C THR A 160 8.18 10.92 7.43
N PRO A 161 8.53 11.62 6.33
CA PRO A 161 9.93 11.79 5.96
C PRO A 161 10.73 12.47 7.10
N VAL A 162 11.91 11.91 7.41
CA VAL A 162 12.82 12.53 8.37
C VAL A 162 13.34 13.84 7.77
N ARG A 163 13.17 14.95 8.45
CA ARG A 163 13.82 16.20 8.08
C ARG A 163 15.28 16.11 8.52
N ASP A 164 16.18 16.03 7.57
CA ASP A 164 17.57 16.37 7.84
C ASP A 164 17.60 17.86 8.22
N LYS A 165 17.80 18.15 9.50
CA LYS A 165 18.19 19.48 9.93
C LYS A 165 19.64 19.68 9.49
N VAL A 166 19.83 20.00 8.22
CA VAL A 166 21.11 20.55 7.76
C VAL A 166 21.17 21.95 8.35
N SER A 167 21.71 22.06 9.54
CA SER A 167 22.20 23.34 10.08
C SER A 167 23.45 23.66 9.28
N ILE A 168 23.30 24.36 8.17
CA ILE A 168 24.43 25.07 7.57
C ILE A 168 24.70 26.25 8.50
N SER A 169 25.54 26.05 9.50
CA SER A 169 26.19 27.16 10.18
C SER A 169 27.25 27.70 9.21
N CYS A 170 26.88 28.74 8.46
CA CYS A 170 27.90 29.56 7.79
C CYS A 170 28.79 30.20 8.86
N ILE A 171 30.05 29.81 8.89
CA ILE A 171 31.12 30.50 9.59
C ILE A 171 31.66 31.59 8.64
#